data_75ed3aa54f59aae229d6252f34cea1ae
#
_entry.id   75ed3aa54f59aae229d6252f34cea1ae
#
_cell.length_a   1.000
_cell.length_b   1.000
_cell.length_c   1.000
_cell.angle_alpha   90.00
_cell.angle_beta   90.00
_cell.angle_gamma   90.00
#
_symmetry.space_group_name_H-M   'P 1'
#
loop_
_entity.id
_entity.type
_entity.pdbx_description
1 polymer ?
#
loop_
_entity_poly.entity_id
_entity_poly.type
_entity_poly.pdbx_seq_one_letter_code
_entity_poly.pdbx_strand_id
1 'polypeptide(L)'
;MNVSALLDQAKDAFYALTGSCCKTDATLKLNGRSFRILQLLGEGGFSYVYLAQDTASGRLFALKKIRCPSGMGDSVKAALKEVEAYKRFRHPNIIRCLDSLVTQSREDDGKIIYLFLPYYKNGTVQHVITANTVNGTRYPEQQMLSIFHGTCLAVRAMHQHPKSGPSAAAVRTGASPSNSQRRRNAGPPKMRSGSSYPPQNTLDGGSSSATETGNEQDPRERNSKKKKEVEIPLKQRVPAAAETDGLEPWAHRDIKPANIMLADDNSTPILMDFGSALPARIPIPDRRVALLQQDLAAEHCSMPFRAPELFDVKTGVTLTEAVDIWSLGCTLFAMAYGTSPFETAQQSEHGGSIAMAAMGGKYSFPPGEGEAQGGHYSERFRELIRRMLRVNPDERPTIQQVIDMTEEALQRLQ
;
A
#
# COMPACT_ATOMS: atom_id res chain seq x y z
N MET A 1 -15.49 15.67 16.83
CA MET A 1 -16.00 14.95 15.65
C MET A 1 -16.88 15.92 14.88
N ASN A 2 -16.56 16.13 13.60
CA ASN A 2 -17.24 17.16 12.78
C ASN A 2 -18.55 16.55 12.24
N VAL A 3 -19.67 17.22 12.48
CA VAL A 3 -21.03 16.78 12.10
C VAL A 3 -21.15 16.51 10.57
N SER A 4 -20.38 17.22 9.74
CA SER A 4 -20.34 17.00 8.30
C SER A 4 -19.72 15.66 7.89
N ALA A 5 -18.66 15.21 8.61
CA ALA A 5 -18.02 13.91 8.36
C ALA A 5 -18.96 12.74 8.72
N LEU A 6 -19.76 12.92 9.79
CA LEU A 6 -20.79 11.94 10.18
C LEU A 6 -21.95 11.89 9.19
N LEU A 7 -22.35 13.05 8.62
CA LEU A 7 -23.38 13.14 7.58
C LEU A 7 -22.93 12.51 6.26
N ASP A 8 -21.65 12.63 5.90
CA ASP A 8 -21.12 11.98 4.69
C ASP A 8 -20.96 10.47 4.90
N GLN A 9 -20.50 10.04 6.08
CA GLN A 9 -20.45 8.64 6.46
C GLN A 9 -21.86 8.01 6.48
N ALA A 10 -22.86 8.76 6.98
CA ALA A 10 -24.26 8.36 6.94
C ALA A 10 -24.82 8.31 5.53
N LYS A 11 -24.44 9.24 4.64
CA LYS A 11 -24.84 9.22 3.21
C LYS A 11 -24.21 8.06 2.47
N ASP A 12 -22.91 7.81 2.67
CA ASP A 12 -22.21 6.71 2.02
C ASP A 12 -22.71 5.35 2.55
N ALA A 13 -23.00 5.23 3.86
CA ALA A 13 -23.67 4.06 4.46
C ALA A 13 -25.13 3.92 4.00
N PHE A 14 -25.85 5.02 3.84
CA PHE A 14 -27.23 5.01 3.29
C PHE A 14 -27.25 4.54 1.84
N TYR A 15 -26.27 4.96 1.00
CA TYR A 15 -26.10 4.44 -0.36
C TYR A 15 -25.72 2.96 -0.39
N ALA A 16 -24.98 2.45 0.60
CA ALA A 16 -24.67 1.02 0.73
C ALA A 16 -25.89 0.19 1.16
N LEU A 17 -26.75 0.74 2.02
CA LEU A 17 -27.95 0.06 2.57
C LEU A 17 -29.17 0.14 1.67
N THR A 18 -29.31 1.21 0.86
CA THR A 18 -30.47 1.43 -0.03
C THR A 18 -30.28 0.91 -1.44
N GLY A 19 -29.37 -0.02 -1.67
CA GLY A 19 -29.03 -0.62 -2.96
C GLY A 19 -30.18 -1.20 -3.79
N SER A 20 -31.43 -0.80 -3.52
CA SER A 20 -32.58 -1.33 -4.25
C SER A 20 -33.65 -0.31 -4.64
N CYS A 21 -33.63 0.98 -4.27
CA CYS A 21 -34.83 1.80 -4.56
C CYS A 21 -34.65 3.23 -5.03
N CYS A 22 -33.46 3.81 -5.10
CA CYS A 22 -33.30 5.15 -5.71
C CYS A 22 -32.12 5.13 -6.70
N LYS A 23 -32.42 5.08 -7.99
CA LYS A 23 -31.49 5.36 -9.10
C LYS A 23 -31.11 6.86 -9.07
N THR A 24 -30.29 7.27 -8.15
CA THR A 24 -29.52 8.49 -8.31
C THR A 24 -28.25 8.08 -9.04
N ASP A 25 -28.25 8.27 -10.36
CA ASP A 25 -27.07 8.15 -11.22
C ASP A 25 -26.01 9.17 -10.74
N ALA A 26 -25.29 8.83 -9.67
CA ALA A 26 -24.20 9.66 -9.19
C ALA A 26 -23.10 9.65 -10.27
N THR A 27 -23.07 10.68 -11.07
CA THR A 27 -22.07 10.85 -12.13
C THR A 27 -20.90 11.66 -11.59
N LEU A 28 -19.73 11.05 -11.56
CA LEU A 28 -18.47 11.70 -11.20
C LEU A 28 -17.76 12.19 -12.47
N LYS A 29 -17.45 13.49 -12.55
CA LYS A 29 -16.68 14.06 -13.66
C LYS A 29 -15.25 14.27 -13.25
N LEU A 30 -14.31 13.61 -13.94
CA LEU A 30 -12.87 13.68 -13.70
C LEU A 30 -12.13 13.83 -15.05
N ASN A 31 -11.28 14.84 -15.17
CA ASN A 31 -10.50 15.13 -16.40
C ASN A 31 -11.31 15.08 -17.70
N GLY A 32 -12.49 15.70 -17.71
CA GLY A 32 -13.36 15.73 -18.90
C GLY A 32 -14.07 14.41 -19.21
N ARG A 33 -13.82 13.33 -18.43
CA ARG A 33 -14.54 12.05 -18.53
C ARG A 33 -15.62 11.97 -17.46
N SER A 34 -16.69 11.26 -17.77
CA SER A 34 -17.82 11.03 -16.87
C SER A 34 -17.89 9.56 -16.48
N PHE A 35 -18.03 9.32 -15.18
CA PHE A 35 -18.10 7.97 -14.61
C PHE A 35 -19.40 7.84 -13.81
N ARG A 36 -20.16 6.79 -14.10
CA ARG A 36 -21.32 6.40 -13.30
C ARG A 36 -20.84 5.52 -12.15
N ILE A 37 -21.16 5.89 -10.92
CA ILE A 37 -20.89 5.05 -9.73
C ILE A 37 -22.01 4.02 -9.62
N LEU A 38 -21.65 2.74 -9.66
CA LEU A 38 -22.60 1.63 -9.65
C LEU A 38 -22.79 1.03 -8.28
N GLN A 39 -21.70 0.86 -7.52
CA GLN A 39 -21.71 0.15 -6.25
C GLN A 39 -20.48 0.55 -5.42
N LEU A 40 -20.60 0.51 -4.08
CA LEU A 40 -19.47 0.51 -3.16
C LEU A 40 -18.91 -0.92 -3.08
N LEU A 41 -17.61 -1.09 -3.37
CA LEU A 41 -16.92 -2.39 -3.33
C LEU A 41 -16.18 -2.59 -2.01
N GLY A 42 -15.75 -1.51 -1.35
CA GLY A 42 -15.02 -1.58 -0.09
C GLY A 42 -14.84 -0.22 0.54
N GLU A 43 -14.63 -0.23 1.86
CA GLU A 43 -14.41 0.95 2.69
C GLU A 43 -13.18 0.73 3.57
N GLY A 44 -12.34 1.74 3.71
CA GLY A 44 -11.20 1.80 4.63
C GLY A 44 -11.20 3.14 5.37
N GLY A 45 -10.31 3.34 6.33
CA GLY A 45 -10.33 4.51 7.23
C GLY A 45 -10.48 5.87 6.55
N PHE A 46 -9.77 6.10 5.45
CA PHE A 46 -9.84 7.32 4.64
C PHE A 46 -10.05 7.04 3.15
N SER A 47 -10.42 5.82 2.79
CA SER A 47 -10.56 5.42 1.40
C SER A 47 -11.85 4.64 1.14
N TYR A 48 -12.39 4.83 -0.04
CA TYR A 48 -13.55 4.11 -0.56
C TYR A 48 -13.21 3.54 -1.93
N VAL A 49 -13.65 2.33 -2.20
CA VAL A 49 -13.49 1.70 -3.51
C VAL A 49 -14.87 1.51 -4.13
N TYR A 50 -15.10 2.10 -5.29
CA TYR A 50 -16.37 2.03 -6.00
C TYR A 50 -16.21 1.23 -7.30
N LEU A 51 -17.25 0.49 -7.67
CA LEU A 51 -17.44 0.05 -9.03
C LEU A 51 -17.94 1.25 -9.85
N ALA A 52 -17.15 1.68 -10.82
CA ALA A 52 -17.45 2.81 -11.67
C ALA A 52 -17.46 2.40 -13.15
N GLN A 53 -18.40 2.94 -13.91
CA GLN A 53 -18.51 2.75 -15.34
C GLN A 53 -18.19 4.04 -16.08
N ASP A 54 -17.26 4.01 -17.00
CA ASP A 54 -17.03 5.10 -17.94
C ASP A 54 -18.24 5.24 -18.86
N THR A 55 -18.89 6.39 -18.86
CA THR A 55 -20.14 6.60 -19.61
C THR A 55 -19.93 6.61 -21.13
N ALA A 56 -18.73 6.93 -21.60
CA ALA A 56 -18.42 6.97 -23.03
C ALA A 56 -18.06 5.59 -23.59
N SER A 57 -17.25 4.81 -22.87
CA SER A 57 -16.77 3.50 -23.34
C SER A 57 -17.55 2.30 -22.77
N GLY A 58 -18.38 2.52 -21.74
CA GLY A 58 -19.05 1.44 -20.99
C GLY A 58 -18.13 0.58 -20.12
N ARG A 59 -16.84 0.86 -20.10
CA ARG A 59 -15.85 0.06 -19.39
C ARG A 59 -15.97 0.21 -17.88
N LEU A 60 -15.85 -0.92 -17.15
CA LEU A 60 -15.88 -0.98 -15.70
C LEU A 60 -14.48 -0.82 -15.09
N PHE A 61 -14.42 -0.12 -13.95
CA PHE A 61 -13.22 0.12 -13.16
C PHE A 61 -13.52 -0.03 -11.67
N ALA A 62 -12.53 -0.46 -10.90
CA ALA A 62 -12.50 -0.22 -9.48
C ALA A 62 -11.87 1.17 -9.25
N LEU A 63 -12.65 2.11 -8.71
CA LEU A 63 -12.23 3.48 -8.45
C LEU A 63 -11.96 3.66 -6.96
N LYS A 64 -10.68 3.67 -6.56
CA LYS A 64 -10.28 3.95 -5.17
C LYS A 64 -10.22 5.47 -4.97
N LYS A 65 -11.03 5.99 -4.05
CA LYS A 65 -11.08 7.40 -3.62
C LYS A 65 -10.40 7.50 -2.27
N ILE A 66 -9.29 8.24 -2.16
CA ILE A 66 -8.57 8.49 -0.91
C ILE A 66 -8.81 9.94 -0.51
N ARG A 67 -9.36 10.16 0.67
CA ARG A 67 -9.59 11.50 1.24
C ARG A 67 -8.37 11.92 2.06
N CYS A 68 -7.87 13.11 1.80
CA CYS A 68 -6.75 13.71 2.51
C CYS A 68 -7.25 15.05 3.09
N PRO A 69 -7.87 15.03 4.30
CA PRO A 69 -8.42 16.23 4.92
C PRO A 69 -7.34 17.29 5.17
N SER A 70 -7.72 18.56 5.11
CA SER A 70 -6.85 19.68 5.47
C SER A 70 -6.47 19.62 6.95
N GLY A 71 -5.21 19.92 7.26
CA GLY A 71 -4.72 19.92 8.65
C GLY A 71 -4.31 18.55 9.23
N MET A 72 -4.50 17.45 8.49
CA MET A 72 -4.00 16.12 8.87
C MET A 72 -2.60 15.83 8.31
N GLY A 73 -1.65 16.76 8.55
CA GLY A 73 -0.22 16.58 8.28
C GLY A 73 0.10 15.96 6.91
N ASP A 74 0.75 14.80 6.92
CA ASP A 74 1.28 14.14 5.72
C ASP A 74 0.31 13.22 4.97
N SER A 75 -1.01 13.31 5.20
CA SER A 75 -2.01 12.44 4.56
C SER A 75 -1.91 12.43 3.03
N VAL A 76 -1.69 13.60 2.41
CA VAL A 76 -1.47 13.72 0.96
C VAL A 76 -0.18 13.02 0.54
N LYS A 77 0.91 13.16 1.30
CA LYS A 77 2.18 12.49 1.01
C LYS A 77 2.04 10.97 1.13
N ALA A 78 1.34 10.48 2.15
CA ALA A 78 1.08 9.06 2.33
C ALA A 78 0.28 8.48 1.14
N ALA A 79 -0.80 9.15 0.75
CA ALA A 79 -1.61 8.73 -0.39
C ALA A 79 -0.84 8.80 -1.73
N LEU A 80 0.05 9.79 -1.92
CA LEU A 80 0.91 9.86 -3.11
C LEU A 80 1.98 8.75 -3.12
N LYS A 81 2.52 8.33 -1.96
CA LYS A 81 3.41 7.16 -1.86
C LYS A 81 2.69 5.88 -2.29
N GLU A 82 1.44 5.70 -1.89
CA GLU A 82 0.65 4.57 -2.34
C GLU A 82 0.47 4.59 -3.87
N VAL A 83 0.14 5.75 -4.47
CA VAL A 83 0.07 5.92 -5.94
C VAL A 83 1.39 5.56 -6.61
N GLU A 84 2.52 5.99 -6.03
CA GLU A 84 3.85 5.68 -6.54
C GLU A 84 4.13 4.18 -6.48
N ALA A 85 3.79 3.51 -5.38
CA ALA A 85 3.93 2.07 -5.23
C ALA A 85 3.14 1.30 -6.30
N TYR A 86 1.89 1.69 -6.57
CA TYR A 86 1.10 1.12 -7.68
C TYR A 86 1.72 1.30 -9.06
N LYS A 87 2.48 2.36 -9.28
CA LYS A 87 3.17 2.64 -10.56
C LYS A 87 4.53 1.96 -10.67
N ARG A 88 5.16 1.66 -9.52
CA ARG A 88 6.49 1.08 -9.42
C ARG A 88 6.53 -0.37 -9.86
N PHE A 89 5.60 -1.19 -9.38
CA PHE A 89 5.62 -2.61 -9.63
C PHE A 89 4.78 -2.97 -10.86
N ARG A 90 5.42 -3.66 -11.82
CA ARG A 90 4.77 -4.13 -13.04
C ARG A 90 5.00 -5.63 -13.19
N HIS A 91 3.98 -6.41 -12.87
CA HIS A 91 4.01 -7.87 -12.95
C HIS A 91 2.60 -8.40 -13.30
N PRO A 92 2.45 -9.53 -14.01
CA PRO A 92 1.14 -10.10 -14.32
C PRO A 92 0.27 -10.36 -13.08
N ASN A 93 0.88 -10.73 -11.96
CA ASN A 93 0.21 -11.00 -10.69
C ASN A 93 0.17 -9.79 -9.74
N ILE A 94 0.44 -8.58 -10.21
CA ILE A 94 0.32 -7.32 -9.45
C ILE A 94 -0.73 -6.44 -10.13
N ILE A 95 -1.64 -5.87 -9.33
CA ILE A 95 -2.67 -4.98 -9.85
C ILE A 95 -2.05 -3.77 -10.52
N ARG A 96 -2.51 -3.46 -11.73
CA ARG A 96 -2.01 -2.32 -12.50
C ARG A 96 -2.81 -1.07 -12.19
N CYS A 97 -2.15 0.01 -11.77
CA CYS A 97 -2.78 1.32 -11.80
C CYS A 97 -2.97 1.76 -13.27
N LEU A 98 -4.22 1.97 -13.68
CA LEU A 98 -4.56 2.40 -15.04
C LEU A 98 -4.40 3.90 -15.20
N ASP A 99 -4.81 4.67 -14.17
CA ASP A 99 -4.70 6.12 -14.12
C ASP A 99 -4.79 6.61 -12.66
N SER A 100 -4.36 7.82 -12.39
CA SER A 100 -4.47 8.45 -11.08
C SER A 100 -4.68 9.96 -11.21
N LEU A 101 -5.52 10.53 -10.35
CA LEU A 101 -5.85 11.95 -10.37
C LEU A 101 -5.88 12.51 -8.96
N VAL A 102 -5.34 13.72 -8.80
CA VAL A 102 -5.46 14.51 -7.56
C VAL A 102 -6.39 15.69 -7.83
N THR A 103 -7.39 15.86 -6.98
CA THR A 103 -8.35 16.97 -7.08
C THR A 103 -8.44 17.69 -5.74
N GLN A 104 -8.87 18.96 -5.77
CA GLN A 104 -9.26 19.68 -4.55
C GLN A 104 -10.59 19.11 -4.03
N SER A 105 -10.70 18.92 -2.72
CA SER A 105 -11.98 18.61 -2.10
C SER A 105 -12.94 19.82 -2.26
N ARG A 106 -14.23 19.54 -2.40
CA ARG A 106 -15.27 20.59 -2.43
C ARG A 106 -15.83 20.88 -1.04
N GLU A 107 -15.54 20.05 -0.09
CA GLU A 107 -16.14 20.05 1.26
C GLU A 107 -15.22 20.68 2.30
N ASP A 108 -13.91 20.58 2.05
CA ASP A 108 -12.85 21.11 2.90
C ASP A 108 -11.66 21.56 2.03
N ASP A 109 -10.68 22.24 2.63
CA ASP A 109 -9.44 22.60 1.92
C ASP A 109 -8.49 21.40 1.67
N GLY A 110 -8.98 20.19 1.85
CA GLY A 110 -8.25 18.95 1.63
C GLY A 110 -8.14 18.57 0.17
N LYS A 111 -7.48 17.44 -0.08
CA LYS A 111 -7.34 16.84 -1.41
C LYS A 111 -8.01 15.47 -1.47
N ILE A 112 -8.43 15.10 -2.67
CA ILE A 112 -8.94 13.76 -2.98
C ILE A 112 -8.06 13.17 -4.07
N ILE A 113 -7.58 11.96 -3.83
CA ILE A 113 -6.81 11.19 -4.80
C ILE A 113 -7.69 10.06 -5.32
N TYR A 114 -7.80 9.96 -6.63
CA TYR A 114 -8.50 8.88 -7.31
C TYR A 114 -7.49 7.97 -7.99
N LEU A 115 -7.64 6.64 -7.78
CA LEU A 115 -6.90 5.60 -8.48
C LEU A 115 -7.88 4.79 -9.32
N PHE A 116 -7.59 4.65 -10.61
CA PHE A 116 -8.34 3.82 -11.53
C PHE A 116 -7.64 2.46 -11.63
N LEU A 117 -8.30 1.43 -11.14
CA LEU A 117 -7.80 0.06 -11.10
C LEU A 117 -8.68 -0.86 -11.97
N PRO A 118 -8.16 -1.96 -12.49
CA PRO A 118 -8.99 -2.98 -13.13
C PRO A 118 -10.06 -3.48 -12.16
N TYR A 119 -11.25 -3.75 -12.65
CA TYR A 119 -12.28 -4.44 -11.89
C TYR A 119 -12.23 -5.94 -12.17
N TYR A 120 -12.12 -6.74 -11.11
CA TYR A 120 -12.15 -8.20 -11.13
C TYR A 120 -13.44 -8.68 -10.49
N LYS A 121 -14.32 -9.32 -11.29
CA LYS A 121 -15.67 -9.74 -10.85
C LYS A 121 -15.68 -10.88 -9.84
N ASN A 122 -14.61 -11.71 -9.83
CA ASN A 122 -14.51 -12.89 -8.99
C ASN A 122 -14.11 -12.57 -7.54
N GLY A 123 -13.83 -11.30 -7.24
CA GLY A 123 -13.49 -10.85 -5.89
C GLY A 123 -12.10 -11.33 -5.44
N THR A 124 -11.95 -11.52 -4.13
CA THR A 124 -10.68 -11.87 -3.47
C THR A 124 -10.63 -13.34 -3.08
N VAL A 125 -9.43 -13.83 -2.77
CA VAL A 125 -9.22 -15.15 -2.15
C VAL A 125 -9.99 -15.27 -0.84
N GLN A 126 -10.17 -14.17 -0.09
CA GLN A 126 -10.99 -14.16 1.13
C GLN A 126 -12.46 -14.51 0.85
N HIS A 127 -13.04 -14.03 -0.24
CA HIS A 127 -14.40 -14.38 -0.62
C HIS A 127 -14.55 -15.88 -0.86
N VAL A 128 -13.57 -16.52 -1.51
CA VAL A 128 -13.58 -17.96 -1.74
C VAL A 128 -13.42 -18.74 -0.42
N ILE A 129 -12.53 -18.30 0.48
CA ILE A 129 -12.38 -18.89 1.82
C ILE A 129 -13.72 -18.82 2.57
N THR A 130 -14.36 -17.65 2.59
CA THR A 130 -15.65 -17.46 3.25
C THR A 130 -16.74 -18.37 2.66
N ALA A 131 -16.82 -18.43 1.32
CA ALA A 131 -17.75 -19.31 0.62
C ALA A 131 -17.49 -20.79 0.94
N ASN A 132 -16.25 -21.23 0.98
CA ASN A 132 -15.87 -22.59 1.35
C ASN A 132 -16.27 -22.90 2.79
N THR A 133 -16.04 -21.98 3.74
CA THR A 133 -16.42 -22.14 5.13
C THR A 133 -17.94 -22.29 5.29
N VAL A 134 -18.73 -21.44 4.61
CA VAL A 134 -20.19 -21.48 4.63
C VAL A 134 -20.73 -22.78 4.03
N ASN A 135 -20.14 -23.26 2.93
CA ASN A 135 -20.58 -24.45 2.22
C ASN A 135 -19.99 -25.76 2.76
N GLY A 136 -19.12 -25.69 3.79
CA GLY A 136 -18.40 -26.87 4.30
C GLY A 136 -17.45 -27.50 3.28
N THR A 137 -17.01 -26.72 2.29
CA THR A 137 -16.05 -27.15 1.26
C THR A 137 -14.64 -26.68 1.58
N ARG A 138 -13.64 -27.21 0.87
CA ARG A 138 -12.24 -26.82 1.04
C ARG A 138 -11.60 -26.56 -0.32
N TYR A 139 -10.52 -25.77 -0.33
CA TYR A 139 -9.70 -25.61 -1.51
C TYR A 139 -9.01 -26.92 -1.86
N PRO A 140 -9.08 -27.40 -3.11
CA PRO A 140 -8.18 -28.45 -3.61
C PRO A 140 -6.73 -27.97 -3.47
N GLU A 141 -5.85 -28.81 -2.94
CA GLU A 141 -4.45 -28.45 -2.67
C GLU A 141 -3.73 -27.91 -3.91
N GLN A 142 -3.90 -28.58 -5.06
CA GLN A 142 -3.30 -28.14 -6.31
C GLN A 142 -3.75 -26.74 -6.73
N GLN A 143 -5.05 -26.43 -6.65
CA GLN A 143 -5.58 -25.12 -6.99
C GLN A 143 -5.06 -24.04 -6.04
N MET A 144 -5.07 -24.34 -4.74
CA MET A 144 -4.58 -23.43 -3.70
C MET A 144 -3.10 -23.12 -3.89
N LEU A 145 -2.25 -24.13 -4.09
CA LEU A 145 -0.82 -23.95 -4.35
C LEU A 145 -0.56 -23.19 -5.65
N SER A 146 -1.38 -23.38 -6.70
CA SER A 146 -1.26 -22.61 -7.95
C SER A 146 -1.53 -21.12 -7.74
N ILE A 147 -2.57 -20.77 -6.99
CA ILE A 147 -2.88 -19.39 -6.61
C ILE A 147 -1.76 -18.83 -5.71
N PHE A 148 -1.30 -19.61 -4.73
CA PHE A 148 -0.22 -19.22 -3.85
C PHE A 148 1.09 -18.99 -4.62
N HIS A 149 1.45 -19.85 -5.56
CA HIS A 149 2.61 -19.70 -6.44
C HIS A 149 2.58 -18.37 -7.19
N GLY A 150 1.47 -18.06 -7.88
CA GLY A 150 1.33 -16.77 -8.58
C GLY A 150 1.43 -15.56 -7.64
N THR A 151 0.95 -15.68 -6.39
CA THR A 151 1.12 -14.65 -5.36
C THR A 151 2.58 -14.50 -4.97
N CYS A 152 3.33 -15.59 -4.81
CA CYS A 152 4.77 -15.56 -4.53
C CYS A 152 5.56 -14.90 -5.68
N LEU A 153 5.16 -15.10 -6.94
CA LEU A 153 5.77 -14.42 -8.08
C LEU A 153 5.57 -12.89 -8.01
N ALA A 154 4.38 -12.44 -7.59
CA ALA A 154 4.12 -11.01 -7.34
C ALA A 154 5.03 -10.46 -6.23
N VAL A 155 5.15 -11.17 -5.11
CA VAL A 155 6.00 -10.77 -3.98
C VAL A 155 7.47 -10.77 -4.38
N ARG A 156 7.92 -11.75 -5.18
CA ARG A 156 9.29 -11.77 -5.73
C ARG A 156 9.60 -10.52 -6.54
N ALA A 157 8.66 -10.04 -7.35
CA ALA A 157 8.85 -8.82 -8.12
C ALA A 157 9.03 -7.57 -7.24
N MET A 158 8.54 -7.59 -5.99
CA MET A 158 8.78 -6.55 -4.99
C MET A 158 10.11 -6.75 -4.27
N HIS A 159 10.38 -7.97 -3.77
CA HIS A 159 11.60 -8.29 -3.02
C HIS A 159 12.87 -8.18 -3.86
N GLN A 160 12.77 -8.42 -5.16
CA GLN A 160 13.87 -8.34 -6.13
C GLN A 160 13.73 -7.13 -7.06
N HIS A 161 13.08 -6.05 -6.58
CA HIS A 161 12.92 -4.85 -7.38
C HIS A 161 14.29 -4.24 -7.69
N PRO A 162 14.60 -3.94 -8.97
CA PRO A 162 15.88 -3.34 -9.34
C PRO A 162 15.95 -1.91 -8.82
N LYS A 163 17.13 -1.51 -8.33
CA LYS A 163 17.39 -0.13 -7.95
C LYS A 163 17.23 0.75 -9.17
N SER A 164 16.35 1.76 -9.10
CA SER A 164 16.18 2.72 -10.17
C SER A 164 17.50 3.48 -10.36
N GLY A 165 18.21 3.21 -11.45
CA GLY A 165 19.32 4.04 -11.89
C GLY A 165 18.82 5.47 -12.17
N PRO A 166 19.70 6.49 -12.25
CA PRO A 166 19.31 7.83 -12.64
C PRO A 166 18.51 7.75 -13.93
N SER A 167 17.28 8.27 -13.88
CA SER A 167 16.25 8.15 -14.91
C SER A 167 16.81 8.31 -16.33
N ALA A 168 16.67 7.28 -17.16
CA ALA A 168 16.94 7.32 -18.60
C ALA A 168 16.04 8.34 -19.36
N ALA A 169 15.25 9.14 -18.66
CA ALA A 169 14.47 10.24 -19.22
C ALA A 169 15.30 11.47 -19.61
N ALA A 170 16.58 11.55 -19.18
CA ALA A 170 17.47 12.67 -19.50
C ALA A 170 18.30 12.46 -20.79
N VAL A 171 18.21 11.29 -21.45
CA VAL A 171 19.06 10.98 -22.64
C VAL A 171 18.30 11.12 -23.98
N ARG A 172 17.07 11.60 -23.99
CA ARG A 172 16.32 11.83 -25.24
C ARG A 172 16.21 13.30 -25.67
N THR A 173 17.13 14.15 -25.27
CA THR A 173 17.34 15.48 -25.87
C THR A 173 18.76 15.58 -26.37
N GLY A 174 18.97 15.20 -27.59
CA GLY A 174 20.24 15.49 -28.26
C GLY A 174 20.72 14.38 -29.17
N ALA A 175 20.40 14.52 -30.43
CA ALA A 175 21.16 14.18 -31.63
C ALA A 175 20.31 13.46 -32.68
N SER A 176 19.73 14.25 -33.56
CA SER A 176 19.46 13.78 -34.93
C SER A 176 20.76 13.99 -35.72
N PRO A 177 21.19 13.02 -36.53
CA PRO A 177 22.37 13.22 -37.41
C PRO A 177 21.97 14.14 -38.56
N SER A 178 22.74 15.25 -38.68
CA SER A 178 22.74 16.12 -39.82
C SER A 178 23.23 15.37 -41.07
N ASN A 179 22.42 15.38 -42.12
CA ASN A 179 22.93 15.11 -43.45
C ASN A 179 22.87 16.40 -44.28
N SER A 180 24.03 16.83 -44.64
CA SER A 180 24.35 17.99 -45.45
C SER A 180 23.85 17.85 -46.89
N GLN A 181 23.25 18.88 -47.47
CA GLN A 181 23.71 19.42 -48.74
C GLN A 181 22.93 20.64 -49.18
N ARG A 182 23.67 21.77 -49.31
CA ARG A 182 23.63 22.85 -50.33
C ARG A 182 22.29 23.51 -50.70
N ARG A 183 22.14 24.80 -50.42
CA ARG A 183 22.29 25.85 -51.45
C ARG A 183 22.14 27.26 -50.87
N ARG A 184 22.89 28.13 -51.49
CA ARG A 184 23.26 29.52 -51.29
C ARG A 184 22.10 30.52 -51.42
N ASN A 185 22.36 31.69 -50.82
CA ASN A 185 22.01 33.06 -51.19
C ASN A 185 20.72 33.67 -50.62
N ALA A 186 20.87 34.64 -49.76
CA ALA A 186 20.63 36.07 -49.95
C ALA A 186 20.58 36.77 -48.58
N GLY A 187 21.24 37.90 -48.49
CA GLY A 187 21.52 38.68 -47.30
C GLY A 187 20.38 39.64 -46.88
N PRO A 188 20.67 40.50 -45.89
CA PRO A 188 19.67 41.10 -44.99
C PRO A 188 19.21 42.50 -45.40
N PRO A 189 18.26 43.11 -44.69
CA PRO A 189 18.58 44.36 -44.01
C PRO A 189 17.91 44.52 -42.62
N LYS A 190 18.67 44.93 -41.64
CA LYS A 190 18.85 46.22 -40.94
C LYS A 190 17.60 46.94 -40.38
N MET A 191 17.70 47.14 -39.05
CA MET A 191 17.54 48.37 -38.24
C MET A 191 16.15 48.88 -37.91
N ARG A 192 15.86 49.09 -36.62
CA ARG A 192 16.12 50.24 -35.71
C ARG A 192 15.35 50.02 -34.41
N SER A 193 15.95 50.07 -33.28
CA SER A 193 16.38 51.13 -32.35
C SER A 193 15.27 51.87 -31.57
N GLY A 194 15.48 51.93 -30.25
CA GLY A 194 14.99 52.96 -29.35
C GLY A 194 14.49 52.37 -28.03
N SER A 195 15.30 52.31 -26.96
CA SER A 195 15.58 53.34 -25.96
C SER A 195 14.34 53.63 -25.12
N SER A 196 14.29 53.58 -23.82
CA SER A 196 15.19 54.11 -22.80
C SER A 196 14.62 53.75 -21.38
N TYR A 197 15.55 53.57 -20.47
CA TYR A 197 15.42 53.64 -18.99
C TYR A 197 15.39 55.11 -18.53
N PRO A 198 15.46 55.40 -17.19
CA PRO A 198 14.67 55.21 -15.99
C PRO A 198 14.33 56.61 -15.38
N PRO A 199 14.41 57.04 -14.10
CA PRO A 199 14.73 56.46 -12.78
C PRO A 199 13.85 56.92 -11.59
N GLN A 200 14.11 56.28 -10.44
CA GLN A 200 14.30 56.76 -9.06
C GLN A 200 13.58 58.02 -8.52
N ASN A 201 13.08 57.94 -7.26
CA ASN A 201 13.52 58.59 -5.98
C ASN A 201 12.38 58.62 -4.97
N THR A 202 12.56 58.10 -3.77
CA THR A 202 13.18 58.57 -2.52
C THR A 202 12.31 59.47 -1.63
N LEU A 203 12.45 59.15 -0.35
CA LEU A 203 12.36 59.98 0.87
C LEU A 203 11.00 60.13 1.52
N ASP A 204 10.86 59.91 2.69
CA ASP A 204 11.30 60.24 4.08
C ASP A 204 10.03 60.38 4.91
N GLY A 205 9.94 59.98 6.09
CA GLY A 205 10.56 60.41 7.29
C GLY A 205 9.60 60.44 8.45
N GLY A 206 10.09 60.10 9.61
CA GLY A 206 9.72 60.72 10.88
C GLY A 206 8.72 60.01 11.78
N SER A 207 9.10 59.34 12.81
CA SER A 207 9.65 59.78 14.10
C SER A 207 8.61 59.90 15.23
N SER A 208 8.92 59.16 16.31
CA SER A 208 8.70 59.42 17.74
C SER A 208 7.25 59.31 18.27
N SER A 209 6.96 58.82 19.45
CA SER A 209 7.68 58.68 20.73
C SER A 209 6.86 57.87 21.72
N ALA A 210 7.56 57.22 22.58
CA ALA A 210 7.31 56.68 23.90
C ALA A 210 6.08 57.13 24.70
N THR A 211 5.47 56.22 25.47
CA THR A 211 5.52 56.30 26.95
C THR A 211 4.97 55.02 27.59
N GLU A 212 5.62 54.65 28.68
CA GLU A 212 5.36 53.55 29.62
C GLU A 212 4.02 53.71 30.34
N THR A 213 3.41 52.62 30.80
CA THR A 213 3.26 52.23 32.22
C THR A 213 2.25 51.12 32.42
N GLY A 214 2.55 50.21 33.32
CA GLY A 214 1.58 49.60 34.23
C GLY A 214 1.41 48.09 34.20
N ASN A 215 2.08 47.46 35.13
CA ASN A 215 1.87 46.10 35.66
C ASN A 215 0.42 45.73 35.86
N GLU A 216 0.07 44.44 35.51
CA GLU A 216 -0.56 43.55 36.50
C GLU A 216 -0.47 42.11 36.03
N GLN A 217 -0.04 41.24 36.95
CA GLN A 217 0.12 39.79 36.78
C GLN A 217 -1.22 39.07 36.92
N ASP A 218 -1.50 38.06 36.08
CA ASP A 218 -2.33 36.91 36.47
C ASP A 218 -1.82 35.63 35.82
N PRO A 219 -1.51 34.58 36.59
CA PRO A 219 -0.83 33.39 36.13
C PRO A 219 -1.82 32.26 35.88
N ARG A 220 -2.18 32.04 34.63
CA ARG A 220 -2.75 30.74 34.16
C ARG A 220 -2.30 30.41 32.75
N GLU A 221 -1.01 30.19 32.55
CA GLU A 221 -0.51 29.51 31.37
C GLU A 221 -0.85 28.03 31.44
N ARG A 222 -1.89 27.64 30.71
CA ARG A 222 -2.10 26.28 30.31
C ARG A 222 -1.06 25.91 29.22
N ASN A 223 -0.11 25.10 29.64
CA ASN A 223 0.93 24.47 28.88
C ASN A 223 0.31 23.66 27.72
N SER A 224 0.07 24.26 26.57
CA SER A 224 -0.14 23.56 25.30
C SER A 224 1.23 23.19 24.74
N LYS A 225 1.74 22.02 25.12
CA LYS A 225 2.90 21.41 24.45
C LYS A 225 2.53 21.18 22.98
N LYS A 226 2.93 22.10 22.11
CA LYS A 226 3.05 21.86 20.67
C LYS A 226 3.96 20.64 20.49
N LYS A 227 3.41 19.50 20.10
CA LYS A 227 4.20 18.39 19.54
C LYS A 227 4.94 18.95 18.33
N LYS A 228 6.24 19.14 18.46
CA LYS A 228 7.12 19.39 17.31
C LYS A 228 7.07 18.14 16.46
N GLU A 229 6.44 18.23 15.33
CA GLU A 229 6.51 17.24 14.26
C GLU A 229 7.98 17.11 13.82
N VAL A 230 8.52 15.92 13.99
CA VAL A 230 9.90 15.63 13.58
C VAL A 230 9.83 15.19 12.13
N GLU A 231 10.12 16.11 11.22
CA GLU A 231 10.49 15.75 9.85
C GLU A 231 11.70 14.81 9.91
N ILE A 232 11.52 13.57 9.49
CA ILE A 232 12.63 12.65 9.25
C ILE A 232 13.17 13.02 7.86
N PRO A 233 14.38 13.59 7.74
CA PRO A 233 14.98 13.82 6.43
C PRO A 233 15.21 12.45 5.77
N LEU A 234 14.62 12.23 4.61
CA LEU A 234 14.79 11.01 3.79
C LEU A 234 16.25 10.78 3.33
N LYS A 235 17.19 11.59 3.79
CA LYS A 235 18.62 11.57 3.40
C LYS A 235 19.58 11.55 4.60
N GLN A 236 19.30 10.79 5.65
CA GLN A 236 20.41 10.38 6.51
C GLN A 236 21.04 9.12 5.92
N ARG A 237 22.34 9.21 5.59
CA ARG A 237 23.19 8.10 5.18
C ARG A 237 23.01 6.97 6.21
N VAL A 238 22.27 5.96 5.81
CA VAL A 238 22.21 4.67 6.48
C VAL A 238 23.62 4.07 6.37
N PRO A 239 24.23 3.51 7.46
CA PRO A 239 25.43 2.73 7.33
C PRO A 239 25.20 1.67 6.26
N ALA A 240 26.18 1.44 5.41
CA ALA A 240 26.08 0.56 4.25
C ALA A 240 25.50 -0.80 4.68
N ALA A 241 24.19 -0.98 4.45
CA ALA A 241 23.61 -2.30 4.36
C ALA A 241 24.37 -3.03 3.25
N ALA A 242 24.68 -4.31 3.49
CA ALA A 242 25.40 -5.17 2.56
C ALA A 242 24.98 -4.83 1.12
N GLU A 243 25.97 -4.61 0.25
CA GLU A 243 25.79 -4.25 -1.15
C GLU A 243 24.72 -5.14 -1.76
N THR A 244 23.56 -4.57 -1.99
CA THR A 244 22.48 -5.26 -2.68
C THR A 244 22.82 -5.13 -4.15
N ASP A 245 23.28 -6.19 -4.80
CA ASP A 245 23.63 -6.26 -6.23
C ASP A 245 22.62 -5.56 -7.15
N GLY A 246 22.56 -4.22 -7.11
CA GLY A 246 21.63 -3.43 -7.91
C GLY A 246 20.14 -3.54 -7.56
N LEU A 247 19.76 -4.14 -6.41
CA LEU A 247 18.38 -4.28 -5.96
C LEU A 247 18.00 -3.22 -4.92
N GLU A 248 16.73 -2.83 -4.93
CA GLU A 248 16.03 -2.04 -3.91
C GLU A 248 14.81 -2.84 -3.44
N PRO A 249 14.98 -3.80 -2.50
CA PRO A 249 13.90 -4.65 -2.03
C PRO A 249 12.78 -3.84 -1.37
N TRP A 250 11.53 -4.20 -1.68
CA TRP A 250 10.32 -3.65 -1.06
C TRP A 250 9.53 -4.76 -0.39
N ALA A 251 8.94 -4.47 0.76
CA ALA A 251 8.00 -5.34 1.43
C ALA A 251 6.57 -4.79 1.30
N HIS A 252 5.62 -5.67 1.07
CA HIS A 252 4.20 -5.34 0.99
C HIS A 252 3.61 -5.00 2.36
N ARG A 253 3.98 -5.78 3.40
CA ARG A 253 3.65 -5.64 4.82
C ARG A 253 2.17 -5.90 5.21
N ASP A 254 1.28 -6.12 4.23
CA ASP A 254 -0.12 -6.50 4.50
C ASP A 254 -0.61 -7.58 3.53
N ILE A 255 0.21 -8.64 3.34
CA ILE A 255 -0.21 -9.80 2.55
C ILE A 255 -1.23 -10.61 3.36
N LYS A 256 -2.43 -10.77 2.77
CA LYS A 256 -3.55 -11.52 3.35
C LYS A 256 -4.51 -11.92 2.24
N PRO A 257 -5.41 -12.90 2.46
CA PRO A 257 -6.36 -13.35 1.43
C PRO A 257 -7.24 -12.22 0.85
N ALA A 258 -7.59 -11.22 1.66
CA ALA A 258 -8.39 -10.07 1.23
C ALA A 258 -7.63 -9.13 0.25
N ASN A 259 -6.30 -9.17 0.23
CA ASN A 259 -5.46 -8.37 -0.67
C ASN A 259 -4.98 -9.14 -1.91
N ILE A 260 -5.55 -10.31 -2.19
CA ILE A 260 -5.31 -11.12 -3.37
C ILE A 260 -6.61 -11.26 -4.15
N MET A 261 -6.75 -10.53 -5.28
CA MET A 261 -7.87 -10.67 -6.19
C MET A 261 -7.69 -11.92 -7.06
N LEU A 262 -8.80 -12.46 -7.54
CA LEU A 262 -8.80 -13.48 -8.59
C LEU A 262 -9.21 -12.86 -9.91
N ALA A 263 -8.39 -13.07 -10.93
CA ALA A 263 -8.72 -12.63 -12.29
C ALA A 263 -9.98 -13.35 -12.81
N ASP A 264 -10.44 -12.98 -14.00
CA ASP A 264 -11.69 -13.50 -14.56
C ASP A 264 -11.65 -15.01 -14.86
N ASP A 265 -10.45 -15.60 -14.90
CA ASP A 265 -10.21 -17.05 -15.05
C ASP A 265 -10.35 -17.85 -13.74
N ASN A 266 -10.61 -17.18 -12.59
CA ASN A 266 -10.68 -17.76 -11.25
C ASN A 266 -9.40 -18.47 -10.75
N SER A 267 -8.29 -18.33 -11.44
CA SER A 267 -7.04 -19.04 -11.14
C SER A 267 -5.83 -18.11 -10.99
N THR A 268 -5.81 -17.00 -11.73
CA THR A 268 -4.70 -16.06 -11.70
C THR A 268 -4.84 -15.10 -10.52
N PRO A 269 -3.94 -15.15 -9.51
CA PRO A 269 -3.96 -14.22 -8.38
C PRO A 269 -3.38 -12.87 -8.79
N ILE A 270 -3.97 -11.80 -8.25
CA ILE A 270 -3.55 -10.41 -8.46
C ILE A 270 -3.37 -9.76 -7.10
N LEU A 271 -2.13 -9.55 -6.69
CA LEU A 271 -1.78 -8.85 -5.44
C LEU A 271 -2.14 -7.36 -5.56
N MET A 272 -2.81 -6.83 -4.56
CA MET A 272 -3.28 -5.45 -4.52
C MET A 272 -3.04 -4.81 -3.16
N ASP A 273 -3.34 -3.51 -3.06
CA ASP A 273 -3.29 -2.68 -1.85
C ASP A 273 -1.88 -2.44 -1.30
N PHE A 274 -1.19 -1.47 -1.92
CA PHE A 274 0.18 -1.09 -1.57
C PHE A 274 0.25 0.04 -0.53
N GLY A 275 -0.85 0.31 0.20
CA GLY A 275 -0.90 1.35 1.23
C GLY A 275 0.12 1.14 2.36
N SER A 276 0.49 -0.11 2.62
CA SER A 276 1.47 -0.51 3.65
C SER A 276 2.89 -0.70 3.12
N ALA A 277 3.07 -0.66 1.77
CA ALA A 277 4.35 -1.03 1.15
C ALA A 277 5.47 -0.03 1.46
N LEU A 278 6.62 -0.56 1.85
CA LEU A 278 7.81 0.21 2.20
C LEU A 278 9.08 -0.48 1.64
N PRO A 279 10.20 0.27 1.49
CA PRO A 279 11.50 -0.37 1.36
C PRO A 279 11.68 -1.42 2.44
N ALA A 280 12.10 -2.63 2.07
CA ALA A 280 12.07 -3.76 2.99
C ALA A 280 13.14 -3.65 4.07
N ARG A 281 14.34 -3.20 3.69
CA ARG A 281 15.51 -3.19 4.57
C ARG A 281 15.58 -1.87 5.35
N ILE A 282 15.05 -1.90 6.58
CA ILE A 282 14.94 -0.73 7.46
C ILE A 282 15.83 -0.97 8.69
N PRO A 283 17.00 -0.30 8.81
CA PRO A 283 17.81 -0.34 10.02
C PRO A 283 17.07 0.30 11.19
N ILE A 284 17.18 -0.31 12.36
CA ILE A 284 16.56 0.15 13.62
C ILE A 284 17.67 0.57 14.60
N PRO A 285 18.28 1.76 14.43
CA PRO A 285 19.41 2.18 15.23
C PRO A 285 19.02 2.52 16.66
N ASP A 286 17.79 2.95 16.90
CA ASP A 286 17.36 3.45 18.20
C ASP A 286 15.86 3.15 18.48
N ARG A 287 15.46 3.40 19.75
CA ARG A 287 14.09 3.16 20.20
C ARG A 287 13.04 4.02 19.51
N ARG A 288 13.38 5.22 19.06
CA ARG A 288 12.43 6.09 18.35
C ARG A 288 12.04 5.48 17.01
N VAL A 289 13.02 4.98 16.26
CA VAL A 289 12.77 4.29 14.98
C VAL A 289 12.01 2.98 15.22
N ALA A 290 12.36 2.24 16.30
CA ALA A 290 11.64 1.03 16.67
C ALA A 290 10.15 1.30 16.91
N LEU A 291 9.81 2.29 17.75
CA LEU A 291 8.43 2.67 18.04
C LEU A 291 7.69 3.15 16.79
N LEU A 292 8.34 3.97 15.95
CA LEU A 292 7.75 4.38 14.67
C LEU A 292 7.36 3.18 13.79
N GLN A 293 8.22 2.16 13.69
CA GLN A 293 7.91 0.97 12.90
C GLN A 293 6.80 0.11 13.52
N GLN A 294 6.71 0.06 14.86
CA GLN A 294 5.59 -0.59 15.56
C GLN A 294 4.28 0.13 15.31
N ASP A 295 4.25 1.46 15.41
CA ASP A 295 3.06 2.28 15.17
C ASP A 295 2.58 2.13 13.72
N LEU A 296 3.50 2.22 12.74
CA LEU A 296 3.19 2.00 11.33
C LEU A 296 2.64 0.59 11.08
N ALA A 297 3.20 -0.43 11.75
CA ALA A 297 2.69 -1.79 11.63
C ALA A 297 1.32 -1.94 12.31
N ALA A 298 1.09 -1.25 13.45
CA ALA A 298 -0.20 -1.27 14.13
C ALA A 298 -1.30 -0.64 13.28
N GLU A 299 -0.99 0.40 12.53
CA GLU A 299 -1.94 1.12 11.68
C GLU A 299 -2.21 0.40 10.35
N HIS A 300 -1.15 -0.16 9.72
CA HIS A 300 -1.22 -0.57 8.32
C HIS A 300 -1.10 -2.07 8.08
N CYS A 301 -0.69 -2.88 9.06
CA CYS A 301 -0.57 -4.32 8.90
C CYS A 301 -1.69 -5.05 9.64
N SER A 302 -2.39 -5.93 8.96
CA SER A 302 -3.46 -6.75 9.56
C SER A 302 -2.92 -7.68 10.64
N MET A 303 -3.41 -7.50 11.88
CA MET A 303 -2.87 -8.18 13.08
C MET A 303 -2.72 -9.70 12.92
N PRO A 304 -3.71 -10.46 12.37
CA PRO A 304 -3.61 -11.92 12.23
C PRO A 304 -2.52 -12.40 11.27
N PHE A 305 -2.00 -11.52 10.41
CA PHE A 305 -1.00 -11.83 9.38
C PHE A 305 0.33 -11.12 9.64
N ARG A 306 0.41 -10.31 10.71
CA ARG A 306 1.58 -9.49 11.06
C ARG A 306 2.70 -10.34 11.62
N ALA A 307 3.92 -10.12 11.12
CA ALA A 307 5.11 -10.82 11.57
C ALA A 307 5.49 -10.46 13.02
N PRO A 308 6.05 -11.42 13.79
CA PRO A 308 6.43 -11.26 15.22
C PRO A 308 7.26 -10.02 15.49
N GLU A 309 8.28 -9.78 14.66
CA GLU A 309 9.21 -8.65 14.77
C GLU A 309 8.57 -7.28 14.57
N LEU A 310 7.32 -7.22 14.08
CA LEU A 310 6.56 -5.97 13.94
C LEU A 310 5.67 -5.66 15.15
N PHE A 311 5.47 -6.61 16.07
CA PHE A 311 4.78 -6.37 17.35
C PHE A 311 5.70 -5.76 18.40
N ASP A 312 6.97 -6.17 18.40
CA ASP A 312 8.00 -5.66 19.32
C ASP A 312 9.33 -5.49 18.56
N VAL A 313 9.46 -4.33 17.92
CA VAL A 313 10.63 -4.00 17.09
C VAL A 313 11.84 -3.75 17.99
N LYS A 314 12.86 -4.59 17.86
CA LYS A 314 14.11 -4.46 18.62
C LYS A 314 15.05 -3.44 18.00
N THR A 315 15.87 -2.80 18.84
CA THR A 315 16.97 -1.93 18.36
C THR A 315 18.19 -2.75 17.96
N GLY A 316 19.01 -2.21 17.08
CA GLY A 316 20.24 -2.89 16.62
C GLY A 316 20.01 -3.95 15.54
N VAL A 317 18.77 -4.11 15.06
CA VAL A 317 18.41 -5.04 13.96
C VAL A 317 18.06 -4.27 12.69
N THR A 318 17.94 -5.00 11.59
CA THR A 318 17.37 -4.48 10.34
C THR A 318 16.09 -5.27 10.04
N LEU A 319 14.95 -4.59 9.90
CA LEU A 319 13.77 -5.23 9.34
C LEU A 319 14.04 -5.55 7.87
N THR A 320 13.52 -6.68 7.41
CA THR A 320 13.77 -7.18 6.05
C THR A 320 12.47 -7.60 5.36
N GLU A 321 12.58 -8.06 4.13
CA GLU A 321 11.50 -8.69 3.35
C GLU A 321 10.93 -9.97 4.00
N ALA A 322 11.58 -10.51 5.01
CA ALA A 322 11.11 -11.67 5.77
C ALA A 322 9.75 -11.45 6.46
N VAL A 323 9.32 -10.20 6.70
CA VAL A 323 7.98 -9.90 7.20
C VAL A 323 6.88 -10.40 6.25
N ASP A 324 7.10 -10.31 4.94
CA ASP A 324 6.16 -10.80 3.94
C ASP A 324 6.13 -12.33 3.85
N ILE A 325 7.26 -12.99 4.10
CA ILE A 325 7.33 -14.46 4.13
C ILE A 325 6.45 -15.02 5.25
N TRP A 326 6.46 -14.39 6.42
CA TRP A 326 5.53 -14.75 7.49
C TRP A 326 4.07 -14.55 7.08
N SER A 327 3.75 -13.39 6.49
CA SER A 327 2.37 -13.08 6.04
C SER A 327 1.90 -14.04 4.94
N LEU A 328 2.79 -14.50 4.05
CA LEU A 328 2.52 -15.57 3.08
C LEU A 328 2.20 -16.89 3.77
N GLY A 329 2.95 -17.25 4.83
CA GLY A 329 2.67 -18.46 5.62
C GLY A 329 1.30 -18.43 6.28
N CYS A 330 0.95 -17.29 6.90
CA CYS A 330 -0.39 -17.08 7.47
C CYS A 330 -1.49 -17.13 6.40
N THR A 331 -1.23 -16.54 5.22
CA THR A 331 -2.17 -16.53 4.10
C THR A 331 -2.42 -17.94 3.57
N LEU A 332 -1.37 -18.73 3.36
CA LEU A 332 -1.50 -20.12 2.90
C LEU A 332 -2.25 -20.99 3.93
N PHE A 333 -1.98 -20.80 5.22
CA PHE A 333 -2.73 -21.46 6.29
C PHE A 333 -4.21 -21.07 6.25
N ALA A 334 -4.52 -19.77 6.10
CA ALA A 334 -5.89 -19.28 6.04
C ALA A 334 -6.66 -19.81 4.82
N MET A 335 -5.99 -19.96 3.67
CA MET A 335 -6.59 -20.57 2.47
C MET A 335 -7.01 -22.02 2.72
N ALA A 336 -6.24 -22.76 3.48
CA ALA A 336 -6.49 -24.17 3.78
C ALA A 336 -7.55 -24.37 4.88
N TYR A 337 -7.48 -23.57 5.94
CA TYR A 337 -8.19 -23.83 7.18
C TYR A 337 -9.23 -22.77 7.56
N GLY A 338 -9.40 -21.73 6.75
CA GLY A 338 -10.45 -20.72 6.90
C GLY A 338 -10.09 -19.52 7.77
N THR A 339 -9.10 -19.64 8.66
CA THR A 339 -8.63 -18.61 9.59
C THR A 339 -7.12 -18.53 9.59
N SER A 340 -6.55 -17.43 10.08
CA SER A 340 -5.10 -17.37 10.30
C SER A 340 -4.66 -18.35 11.40
N PRO A 341 -3.40 -18.82 11.42
CA PRO A 341 -2.96 -19.79 12.42
C PRO A 341 -3.07 -19.27 13.85
N PHE A 342 -2.99 -17.94 14.04
CA PHE A 342 -2.97 -17.30 15.36
C PHE A 342 -4.36 -16.90 15.87
N GLU A 343 -5.35 -16.74 14.99
CA GLU A 343 -6.77 -16.60 15.37
C GLU A 343 -7.31 -17.88 15.99
N THR A 344 -6.94 -19.03 15.42
CA THR A 344 -7.33 -20.33 15.96
C THR A 344 -6.75 -20.59 17.35
N ALA A 345 -5.47 -20.22 17.58
CA ALA A 345 -4.83 -20.32 18.88
C ALA A 345 -5.53 -19.46 19.95
N GLN A 346 -5.94 -18.22 19.57
CA GLN A 346 -6.68 -17.33 20.46
C GLN A 346 -8.03 -17.92 20.90
N GLN A 347 -8.75 -18.54 19.97
CA GLN A 347 -10.05 -19.16 20.28
C GLN A 347 -9.90 -20.37 21.18
N SER A 348 -8.82 -21.13 21.06
CA SER A 348 -8.56 -22.34 21.83
C SER A 348 -8.07 -22.06 23.25
N GLU A 349 -7.35 -20.95 23.48
CA GLU A 349 -6.72 -20.61 24.77
C GLU A 349 -7.56 -19.65 25.65
N HIS A 350 -8.87 -19.53 25.44
CA HIS A 350 -9.78 -18.71 26.27
C HIS A 350 -9.24 -17.31 26.58
N GLY A 351 -8.96 -16.51 25.55
CA GLY A 351 -8.58 -15.10 25.68
C GLY A 351 -7.11 -14.79 25.45
N GLY A 352 -6.34 -15.70 24.87
CA GLY A 352 -4.97 -15.42 24.42
C GLY A 352 -4.93 -14.29 23.37
N SER A 353 -3.90 -13.44 23.44
CA SER A 353 -3.69 -12.38 22.45
C SER A 353 -3.09 -12.95 21.16
N ILE A 354 -3.65 -12.59 19.98
CA ILE A 354 -3.06 -12.90 18.66
C ILE A 354 -1.57 -12.50 18.61
N ALA A 355 -1.25 -11.31 19.15
CA ALA A 355 0.13 -10.83 19.20
C ALA A 355 1.04 -11.76 20.00
N MET A 356 0.59 -12.23 21.17
CA MET A 356 1.36 -13.15 22.02
C MET A 356 1.53 -14.51 21.34
N ALA A 357 0.50 -15.04 20.68
CA ALA A 357 0.58 -16.28 19.94
C ALA A 357 1.56 -16.18 18.75
N ALA A 358 1.50 -15.09 17.98
CA ALA A 358 2.41 -14.82 16.88
C ALA A 358 3.86 -14.65 17.35
N MET A 359 4.10 -13.84 18.39
CA MET A 359 5.44 -13.65 18.97
C MET A 359 6.04 -14.94 19.55
N GLY A 360 5.19 -15.83 20.06
CA GLY A 360 5.61 -17.14 20.58
C GLY A 360 5.67 -18.25 19.53
N GLY A 361 5.23 -17.98 18.28
CA GLY A 361 5.12 -18.99 17.23
C GLY A 361 4.16 -20.14 17.56
N LYS A 362 3.20 -19.89 18.45
CA LYS A 362 2.27 -20.90 18.96
C LYS A 362 1.07 -21.05 18.04
N TYR A 363 1.07 -22.07 17.21
CA TYR A 363 -0.06 -22.49 16.39
C TYR A 363 -0.06 -24.00 16.21
N SER A 364 -1.18 -24.56 15.80
CA SER A 364 -1.30 -25.97 15.47
C SER A 364 -2.14 -26.14 14.20
N PHE A 365 -1.86 -27.19 13.46
CA PHE A 365 -2.76 -27.62 12.40
C PHE A 365 -4.00 -28.25 13.02
N PRO A 366 -5.19 -28.14 12.35
CA PRO A 366 -6.40 -28.77 12.85
C PRO A 366 -6.23 -30.27 13.10
N PRO A 367 -6.94 -30.86 14.09
CA PRO A 367 -6.89 -32.29 14.35
C PRO A 367 -7.26 -33.10 13.09
N GLY A 368 -6.59 -34.22 12.86
CA GLY A 368 -6.83 -35.10 11.70
C GLY A 368 -6.04 -34.72 10.44
N GLU A 369 -5.21 -33.68 10.46
CA GLU A 369 -4.40 -33.25 9.32
C GLU A 369 -3.03 -33.97 9.25
N GLY A 370 -2.85 -35.15 9.81
CA GLY A 370 -1.65 -35.99 9.65
C GLY A 370 -1.81 -37.03 8.56
N GLU A 371 -0.74 -37.40 7.82
CA GLU A 371 -0.80 -38.51 6.81
C GLU A 371 -1.28 -39.81 7.43
N ALA A 372 -0.91 -40.09 8.67
CA ALA A 372 -1.35 -41.26 9.43
C ALA A 372 -2.87 -41.27 9.74
N GLN A 373 -3.53 -40.14 9.58
CA GLN A 373 -4.97 -39.91 9.91
C GLN A 373 -5.80 -39.55 8.69
N GLY A 374 -5.21 -39.61 7.47
CA GLY A 374 -5.93 -39.29 6.23
C GLY A 374 -6.21 -37.78 6.06
N GLY A 375 -5.28 -36.93 6.49
CA GLY A 375 -5.37 -35.47 6.37
C GLY A 375 -5.63 -35.00 4.96
N HIS A 376 -6.29 -33.84 4.82
CA HIS A 376 -6.69 -33.27 3.52
C HIS A 376 -5.51 -32.72 2.72
N TYR A 377 -4.46 -32.26 3.42
CA TYR A 377 -3.33 -31.61 2.79
C TYR A 377 -2.03 -32.39 3.05
N SER A 378 -1.15 -32.39 2.08
CA SER A 378 0.10 -33.14 2.11
C SER A 378 1.06 -32.64 3.22
N GLU A 379 1.99 -33.49 3.64
CA GLU A 379 3.03 -33.07 4.60
C GLU A 379 3.93 -31.99 4.00
N ARG A 380 4.17 -31.99 2.69
CA ARG A 380 4.94 -30.94 2.00
C ARG A 380 4.27 -29.57 2.10
N PHE A 381 2.94 -29.53 1.94
CA PHE A 381 2.14 -28.34 2.17
C PHE A 381 2.30 -27.81 3.59
N ARG A 382 2.21 -28.68 4.60
CA ARG A 382 2.38 -28.29 6.01
C ARG A 382 3.81 -27.84 6.31
N GLU A 383 4.81 -28.50 5.74
CA GLU A 383 6.22 -28.11 5.91
C GLU A 383 6.51 -26.74 5.29
N LEU A 384 5.92 -26.42 4.13
CA LEU A 384 6.01 -25.11 3.51
C LEU A 384 5.52 -24.01 4.48
N ILE A 385 4.38 -24.24 5.13
CA ILE A 385 3.84 -23.31 6.14
C ILE A 385 4.80 -23.20 7.35
N ARG A 386 5.27 -24.34 7.90
CA ARG A 386 6.17 -24.34 9.07
C ARG A 386 7.46 -23.56 8.81
N ARG A 387 8.03 -23.66 7.63
CA ARG A 387 9.24 -22.92 7.27
C ARG A 387 9.01 -21.42 7.17
N MET A 388 7.90 -21.01 6.60
CA MET A 388 7.54 -19.58 6.51
C MET A 388 7.20 -18.98 7.88
N LEU A 389 6.64 -19.77 8.82
CA LEU A 389 6.23 -19.33 10.16
C LEU A 389 7.30 -19.54 11.23
N ARG A 390 8.57 -19.42 10.88
CA ARG A 390 9.68 -19.32 11.88
C ARG A 390 9.62 -17.97 12.56
N VAL A 391 9.67 -17.95 13.89
CA VAL A 391 9.64 -16.70 14.69
C VAL A 391 10.85 -15.83 14.36
N ASN A 392 12.04 -16.43 14.31
CA ASN A 392 13.25 -15.76 13.87
C ASN A 392 13.19 -15.48 12.36
N PRO A 393 13.19 -14.20 11.92
CA PRO A 393 13.12 -13.86 10.50
C PRO A 393 14.28 -14.40 9.66
N ASP A 394 15.46 -14.59 10.25
CA ASP A 394 16.65 -15.10 9.55
C ASP A 394 16.57 -16.61 9.24
N GLU A 395 15.65 -17.33 9.91
CA GLU A 395 15.39 -18.76 9.66
C GLU A 395 14.32 -18.98 8.59
N ARG A 396 13.64 -17.93 8.14
CA ARG A 396 12.62 -18.03 7.10
C ARG A 396 13.27 -18.17 5.72
N PRO A 397 12.67 -18.96 4.82
CA PRO A 397 13.15 -19.04 3.45
C PRO A 397 13.06 -17.69 2.76
N THR A 398 13.92 -17.45 1.79
CA THR A 398 13.77 -16.36 0.83
C THR A 398 12.54 -16.59 -0.06
N ILE A 399 12.01 -15.54 -0.69
CA ILE A 399 10.87 -15.68 -1.61
C ILE A 399 11.16 -16.67 -2.75
N GLN A 400 12.40 -16.74 -3.25
CA GLN A 400 12.76 -17.71 -4.28
C GLN A 400 12.68 -19.15 -3.74
N GLN A 401 13.17 -19.39 -2.53
CA GLN A 401 13.07 -20.71 -1.89
C GLN A 401 11.60 -21.11 -1.63
N VAL A 402 10.72 -20.14 -1.28
CA VAL A 402 9.27 -20.39 -1.16
C VAL A 402 8.67 -20.82 -2.49
N ILE A 403 9.05 -20.16 -3.59
CA ILE A 403 8.61 -20.51 -4.94
C ILE A 403 9.06 -21.93 -5.29
N ASP A 404 10.37 -22.24 -5.12
CA ASP A 404 10.94 -23.55 -5.44
C ASP A 404 10.24 -24.67 -4.65
N MET A 405 10.00 -24.47 -3.34
CA MET A 405 9.25 -25.41 -2.50
C MET A 405 7.79 -25.60 -2.95
N THR A 406 7.15 -24.51 -3.41
CA THR A 406 5.76 -24.55 -3.91
C THR A 406 5.69 -25.30 -5.22
N GLU A 407 6.64 -25.09 -6.12
CA GLU A 407 6.75 -25.82 -7.41
C GLU A 407 7.00 -27.30 -7.17
N GLU A 408 7.90 -27.65 -6.22
CA GLU A 408 8.12 -29.06 -5.85
C GLU A 408 6.85 -29.71 -5.29
N ALA A 409 6.08 -29.00 -4.46
CA ALA A 409 4.81 -29.50 -3.95
C ALA A 409 3.78 -29.71 -5.08
N LEU A 410 3.67 -28.78 -6.03
CA LEU A 410 2.77 -28.89 -7.19
C LEU A 410 3.13 -30.06 -8.09
N GLN A 411 4.43 -30.30 -8.36
CA GLN A 411 4.90 -31.41 -9.19
C GLN A 411 4.51 -32.79 -8.61
N ARG A 412 4.39 -32.90 -7.30
CA ARG A 412 4.01 -34.16 -6.64
C ARG A 412 2.50 -34.42 -6.63
N LEU A 413 1.70 -33.43 -6.95
CA LEU A 413 0.24 -33.55 -7.05
C LEU A 413 -0.24 -33.85 -8.49
N GLN A 414 0.67 -33.84 -9.46
CA GLN A 414 0.43 -34.23 -10.85
C GLN A 414 0.64 -35.74 -11.01
#